data_8084f1a2b1600e7c52d3eba2e1373962
#
_entry.id   8084f1a2b1600e7c52d3eba2e1373962
#
_cell.length_a   1.000
_cell.length_b   1.000
_cell.length_c   1.000
_cell.angle_alpha   90.00
_cell.angle_beta   90.00
_cell.angle_gamma   90.00
#
_symmetry.space_group_name_H-M   'P 1'
#
loop_
_entity.id
_entity.type
_entity.pdbx_description
1 polymer ?
#
loop_
_entity_poly.entity_id
_entity_poly.type
_entity_poly.pdbx_seq_one_letter_code
_entity_poly.pdbx_strand_id
1 'polypeptide(L)'
;MKIMLYTNKMVSGGAERVIANLANYLSQENEVILMTYIKGKSFYELDKKIKFYSCLNKEITKKRFDNIIALKNIYSIVKSESPDIILSFLETPNLHMLLLKKILKVPLIISVRNDPSQIFNTRLKKLTLKYLYKRADGLVLQTKEAKEYFNETIQKKSVIIPNPVNPKFLKEPYCGQREKKIVSVGRLVNQKQQDVLIDAFEIVNKEYNDYKLVIYGEGELRNKLQEKINDIGLNEKISLPGNVANIENEIYKYSMFVLSSKYEGMPNSLMEAMALGIPSISTDCPCGGPKFLIDNNKNGILVKVNDKKEMAKAMKKIIQDSKFANFIAKNASERLKELEPGKINKIWQNFILEIYSKNNRR
;
A
#
# COMPACT_ATOMS: atom_id res chain seq x y z
N MET A 1 10.21 -5.48 -25.36
CA MET A 1 9.36 -6.59 -24.84
C MET A 1 7.90 -6.14 -24.77
N LYS A 2 6.97 -7.10 -24.88
CA LYS A 2 5.55 -6.85 -24.63
C LYS A 2 5.19 -7.32 -23.22
N ILE A 3 4.87 -6.39 -22.33
CA ILE A 3 4.64 -6.63 -20.91
C ILE A 3 3.17 -6.41 -20.59
N MET A 4 2.52 -7.40 -19.97
CA MET A 4 1.13 -7.27 -19.52
C MET A 4 1.06 -7.14 -18.00
N LEU A 5 0.43 -6.08 -17.51
CA LEU A 5 0.08 -5.90 -16.10
C LEU A 5 -1.39 -6.23 -15.92
N TYR A 6 -1.72 -7.00 -14.88
CA TYR A 6 -3.09 -7.37 -14.56
C TYR A 6 -3.44 -7.06 -13.11
N THR A 7 -4.55 -6.36 -12.90
CA THR A 7 -5.02 -5.95 -11.56
C THR A 7 -6.55 -6.00 -11.47
N ASN A 8 -7.08 -5.69 -10.29
CA ASN A 8 -8.52 -5.75 -10.03
C ASN A 8 -9.26 -4.62 -10.76
N LYS A 9 -8.91 -3.38 -10.48
CA LYS A 9 -9.41 -2.15 -11.09
C LYS A 9 -8.42 -1.02 -10.85
N MET A 10 -8.57 0.11 -11.55
CA MET A 10 -7.68 1.26 -11.44
C MET A 10 -8.39 2.45 -10.77
N VAL A 11 -8.87 2.25 -9.52
CA VAL A 11 -9.48 3.31 -8.70
C VAL A 11 -8.45 4.09 -7.91
N SER A 12 -8.89 5.11 -7.16
CA SER A 12 -8.05 5.81 -6.19
C SER A 12 -7.60 4.86 -5.08
N GLY A 13 -6.31 4.47 -5.10
CA GLY A 13 -5.73 3.55 -4.13
C GLY A 13 -4.22 3.45 -4.26
N GLY A 14 -3.55 3.04 -3.16
CA GLY A 14 -2.08 3.00 -3.13
C GLY A 14 -1.48 1.93 -4.02
N ALA A 15 -2.11 0.76 -4.15
CA ALA A 15 -1.63 -0.31 -5.03
C ALA A 15 -1.81 0.06 -6.50
N GLU A 16 -2.94 0.65 -6.85
CA GLU A 16 -3.28 1.10 -8.19
C GLU A 16 -2.33 2.20 -8.67
N ARG A 17 -1.95 3.13 -7.77
CA ARG A 17 -0.93 4.14 -8.07
C ARG A 17 0.42 3.51 -8.40
N VAL A 18 0.86 2.53 -7.63
CA VAL A 18 2.12 1.82 -7.90
C VAL A 18 2.09 1.13 -9.26
N ILE A 19 0.96 0.51 -9.61
CA ILE A 19 0.77 -0.16 -10.91
C ILE A 19 0.80 0.86 -12.05
N ALA A 20 0.10 2.01 -11.92
CA ALA A 20 0.11 3.07 -12.93
C ALA A 20 1.52 3.64 -13.15
N ASN A 21 2.25 3.93 -12.07
CA ASN A 21 3.61 4.42 -12.14
C ASN A 21 4.56 3.41 -12.81
N LEU A 22 4.43 2.12 -12.46
CA LEU A 22 5.22 1.06 -13.09
C LEU A 22 4.88 0.89 -14.57
N ALA A 23 3.58 0.92 -14.93
CA ALA A 23 3.13 0.82 -16.32
C ALA A 23 3.69 1.99 -17.16
N ASN A 24 3.59 3.21 -16.67
CA ASN A 24 4.14 4.40 -17.33
C ASN A 24 5.67 4.34 -17.47
N TYR A 25 6.38 3.85 -16.46
CA TYR A 25 7.83 3.66 -16.53
C TYR A 25 8.22 2.63 -17.58
N LEU A 26 7.55 1.47 -17.57
CA LEU A 26 7.86 0.39 -18.52
C LEU A 26 7.48 0.74 -19.95
N SER A 27 6.46 1.59 -20.18
CA SER A 27 6.01 2.02 -21.51
C SER A 27 7.02 2.91 -22.26
N GLN A 28 8.04 3.40 -21.57
CA GLN A 28 9.09 4.20 -22.19
C GLN A 28 9.94 3.37 -23.17
N GLU A 29 10.18 2.09 -22.83
CA GLU A 29 11.05 1.19 -23.60
C GLU A 29 10.37 -0.10 -24.07
N ASN A 30 9.09 -0.32 -23.71
CA ASN A 30 8.37 -1.56 -23.95
C ASN A 30 6.96 -1.31 -24.48
N GLU A 31 6.38 -2.28 -25.15
CA GLU A 31 4.94 -2.34 -25.38
C GLU A 31 4.24 -2.80 -24.10
N VAL A 32 3.39 -1.94 -23.53
CA VAL A 32 2.73 -2.22 -22.24
C VAL A 32 1.22 -2.36 -22.44
N ILE A 33 0.69 -3.42 -21.83
CA ILE A 33 -0.72 -3.71 -21.76
C ILE A 33 -1.14 -3.67 -20.30
N LEU A 34 -2.13 -2.86 -19.96
CA LEU A 34 -2.76 -2.85 -18.64
C LEU A 34 -4.15 -3.45 -18.73
N MET A 35 -4.35 -4.55 -18.04
CA MET A 35 -5.61 -5.27 -18.01
C MET A 35 -6.23 -5.20 -16.61
N THR A 36 -7.54 -4.96 -16.52
CA THR A 36 -8.29 -4.98 -15.25
C THR A 36 -9.31 -6.12 -15.24
N TYR A 37 -9.57 -6.65 -14.03
CA TYR A 37 -10.61 -7.68 -13.84
C TYR A 37 -12.00 -7.13 -14.15
N ILE A 38 -12.33 -5.98 -13.58
CA ILE A 38 -13.62 -5.29 -13.77
C ILE A 38 -13.46 -3.99 -14.54
N LYS A 39 -14.52 -3.59 -15.24
CA LYS A 39 -14.57 -2.36 -16.04
C LYS A 39 -14.39 -1.12 -15.17
N GLY A 40 -13.69 -0.15 -15.70
CA GLY A 40 -13.49 1.17 -15.11
C GLY A 40 -12.43 1.95 -15.88
N LYS A 41 -12.52 3.26 -15.81
CA LYS A 41 -11.42 4.13 -16.27
C LYS A 41 -10.33 4.14 -15.20
N SER A 42 -9.10 4.35 -15.62
CA SER A 42 -8.02 4.58 -14.67
C SER A 42 -8.20 5.93 -13.97
N PHE A 43 -8.11 5.93 -12.64
CA PHE A 43 -8.06 7.15 -11.85
C PHE A 43 -6.71 7.87 -12.04
N TYR A 44 -5.65 7.11 -12.28
CA TYR A 44 -4.30 7.62 -12.51
C TYR A 44 -4.07 7.82 -14.00
N GLU A 45 -3.33 8.87 -14.35
CA GLU A 45 -2.93 9.13 -15.72
C GLU A 45 -2.02 8.02 -16.25
N LEU A 46 -2.35 7.51 -17.42
CA LEU A 46 -1.59 6.47 -18.12
C LEU A 46 -1.04 7.05 -19.42
N ASP A 47 0.19 6.65 -19.77
CA ASP A 47 0.78 6.97 -21.08
C ASP A 47 -0.15 6.48 -22.19
N LYS A 48 -0.35 7.32 -23.21
CA LYS A 48 -1.23 7.04 -24.35
C LYS A 48 -0.83 5.80 -25.16
N LYS A 49 0.42 5.35 -25.03
CA LYS A 49 0.93 4.13 -25.65
C LYS A 49 0.45 2.84 -24.97
N ILE A 50 -0.04 2.95 -23.72
CA ILE A 50 -0.49 1.78 -22.95
C ILE A 50 -1.85 1.33 -23.47
N LYS A 51 -1.92 0.07 -23.94
CA LYS A 51 -3.19 -0.56 -24.29
C LYS A 51 -3.94 -0.93 -23.01
N PHE A 52 -5.22 -0.54 -22.92
CA PHE A 52 -6.03 -0.77 -21.73
C PHE A 52 -7.21 -1.72 -22.03
N TYR A 53 -7.29 -2.82 -21.28
CA TYR A 53 -8.34 -3.84 -21.37
C TYR A 53 -9.08 -4.02 -20.05
N SER A 54 -10.34 -4.45 -20.14
CA SER A 54 -11.12 -4.92 -18.98
C SER A 54 -11.70 -6.30 -19.26
N CYS A 55 -11.52 -7.26 -18.33
CA CYS A 55 -12.00 -8.63 -18.52
C CYS A 55 -13.53 -8.72 -18.43
N LEU A 56 -14.17 -7.90 -17.65
CA LEU A 56 -15.62 -7.83 -17.52
C LEU A 56 -16.14 -6.44 -17.89
N ASN A 57 -17.29 -6.40 -18.58
CA ASN A 57 -17.99 -5.15 -18.91
C ASN A 57 -18.88 -4.66 -17.76
N LYS A 58 -18.50 -4.89 -16.51
CA LYS A 58 -19.24 -4.54 -15.29
C LYS A 58 -18.33 -3.80 -14.32
N GLU A 59 -18.89 -2.90 -13.56
CA GLU A 59 -18.18 -2.12 -12.51
C GLU A 59 -18.05 -2.90 -11.19
N ILE A 60 -18.94 -3.84 -10.92
CA ILE A 60 -18.99 -4.65 -9.70
C ILE A 60 -19.33 -6.08 -10.06
N THR A 61 -18.62 -7.05 -9.43
CA THR A 61 -18.96 -8.48 -9.55
C THR A 61 -19.56 -8.98 -8.25
N LYS A 62 -20.67 -9.70 -8.36
CA LYS A 62 -21.30 -10.39 -7.21
C LYS A 62 -21.63 -11.85 -7.53
N LYS A 63 -21.28 -12.36 -8.71
CA LYS A 63 -21.70 -13.68 -9.19
C LYS A 63 -20.52 -14.63 -9.40
N ARG A 64 -20.69 -15.88 -8.97
CA ARG A 64 -19.71 -16.96 -9.14
C ARG A 64 -19.34 -17.18 -10.63
N PHE A 65 -20.28 -16.96 -11.54
CA PHE A 65 -20.10 -17.05 -12.99
C PHE A 65 -19.17 -15.97 -13.57
N ASP A 66 -19.04 -14.82 -12.92
CA ASP A 66 -18.18 -13.74 -13.41
C ASP A 66 -16.71 -14.16 -13.48
N ASN A 67 -16.26 -15.03 -12.56
CA ASN A 67 -14.90 -15.56 -12.62
C ASN A 67 -14.66 -16.45 -13.84
N ILE A 68 -15.66 -17.26 -14.25
CA ILE A 68 -15.55 -18.14 -15.44
C ILE A 68 -15.48 -17.27 -16.70
N ILE A 69 -16.34 -16.26 -16.81
CA ILE A 69 -16.34 -15.31 -17.92
C ILE A 69 -15.00 -14.56 -17.96
N ALA A 70 -14.51 -14.10 -16.82
CA ALA A 70 -13.22 -13.43 -16.73
C ALA A 70 -12.07 -14.32 -17.19
N LEU A 71 -12.01 -15.59 -16.74
CA LEU A 71 -10.98 -16.54 -17.17
C LEU A 71 -10.98 -16.76 -18.69
N LYS A 72 -12.17 -16.87 -19.31
CA LYS A 72 -12.30 -16.97 -20.77
C LYS A 72 -11.77 -15.72 -21.46
N ASN A 73 -12.16 -14.54 -20.99
CA ASN A 73 -11.76 -13.25 -21.58
C ASN A 73 -10.26 -12.98 -21.37
N ILE A 74 -9.72 -13.29 -20.19
CA ILE A 74 -8.28 -13.23 -19.93
C ILE A 74 -7.51 -14.10 -20.92
N TYR A 75 -7.95 -15.35 -21.10
CA TYR A 75 -7.33 -16.28 -22.05
C TYR A 75 -7.34 -15.68 -23.47
N SER A 76 -8.48 -15.17 -23.93
CA SER A 76 -8.61 -14.56 -25.26
C SER A 76 -7.69 -13.37 -25.43
N ILE A 77 -7.68 -12.42 -24.47
CA ILE A 77 -6.83 -11.22 -24.52
C ILE A 77 -5.34 -11.60 -24.51
N VAL A 78 -4.93 -12.51 -23.64
CA VAL A 78 -3.53 -12.96 -23.58
C VAL A 78 -3.10 -13.65 -24.87
N LYS A 79 -3.98 -14.44 -25.48
CA LYS A 79 -3.69 -15.10 -26.78
C LYS A 79 -3.61 -14.10 -27.93
N SER A 80 -4.51 -13.13 -28.01
CA SER A 80 -4.48 -12.12 -29.08
C SER A 80 -3.29 -11.17 -28.96
N GLU A 81 -2.95 -10.75 -27.75
CA GLU A 81 -1.85 -9.82 -27.51
C GLU A 81 -0.48 -10.47 -27.45
N SER A 82 -0.43 -11.77 -27.12
CA SER A 82 0.83 -12.56 -27.05
C SER A 82 1.94 -11.88 -26.24
N PRO A 83 1.73 -11.54 -24.96
CA PRO A 83 2.75 -10.86 -24.15
C PRO A 83 3.93 -11.79 -23.87
N ASP A 84 5.14 -11.20 -23.78
CA ASP A 84 6.37 -11.90 -23.41
C ASP A 84 6.39 -12.28 -21.92
N ILE A 85 5.73 -11.48 -21.07
CA ILE A 85 5.65 -11.68 -19.63
C ILE A 85 4.40 -11.03 -19.05
N ILE A 86 3.86 -11.64 -17.99
CA ILE A 86 2.69 -11.14 -17.27
C ILE A 86 3.07 -10.81 -15.83
N LEU A 87 2.69 -9.62 -15.36
CA LEU A 87 2.75 -9.18 -13.97
C LEU A 87 1.33 -9.09 -13.42
N SER A 88 1.04 -9.84 -12.38
CA SER A 88 -0.29 -9.86 -11.77
C SER A 88 -0.22 -9.30 -10.34
N PHE A 89 -1.20 -8.46 -9.99
CA PHE A 89 -1.26 -7.78 -8.70
C PHE A 89 -2.58 -8.06 -8.00
N LEU A 90 -2.53 -8.22 -6.67
CA LEU A 90 -3.66 -8.51 -5.80
C LEU A 90 -4.20 -9.95 -5.92
N GLU A 91 -5.05 -10.34 -4.96
CA GLU A 91 -5.45 -11.73 -4.73
C GLU A 91 -6.21 -12.36 -5.90
N THR A 92 -7.30 -11.71 -6.34
CA THR A 92 -8.17 -12.26 -7.40
C THR A 92 -7.46 -12.35 -8.74
N PRO A 93 -6.77 -11.29 -9.23
CA PRO A 93 -5.94 -11.38 -10.45
C PRO A 93 -4.86 -12.45 -10.35
N ASN A 94 -4.15 -12.54 -9.22
CA ASN A 94 -3.14 -13.57 -9.02
C ASN A 94 -3.72 -14.99 -9.15
N LEU A 95 -4.89 -15.23 -8.55
CA LEU A 95 -5.58 -16.51 -8.65
C LEU A 95 -5.96 -16.85 -10.10
N HIS A 96 -6.54 -15.90 -10.84
CA HIS A 96 -6.89 -16.08 -12.25
C HIS A 96 -5.68 -16.50 -13.09
N MET A 97 -4.56 -15.76 -12.96
CA MET A 97 -3.34 -16.07 -13.72
C MET A 97 -2.72 -17.40 -13.33
N LEU A 98 -2.72 -17.76 -12.05
CA LEU A 98 -2.22 -19.03 -11.56
C LEU A 98 -3.05 -20.23 -12.05
N LEU A 99 -4.37 -20.07 -12.22
CA LEU A 99 -5.24 -21.08 -12.81
C LEU A 99 -4.94 -21.26 -14.29
N LEU A 100 -4.73 -20.20 -15.03
CA LEU A 100 -4.46 -20.21 -16.47
C LEU A 100 -2.99 -20.47 -16.82
N LYS A 101 -2.05 -20.41 -15.88
CA LYS A 101 -0.61 -20.49 -16.14
C LYS A 101 -0.18 -21.66 -17.01
N LYS A 102 -0.72 -22.87 -16.76
CA LYS A 102 -0.37 -24.08 -17.53
C LYS A 102 -0.80 -23.99 -18.98
N ILE A 103 -1.90 -23.29 -19.26
CA ILE A 103 -2.51 -23.19 -20.61
C ILE A 103 -1.84 -22.04 -21.37
N LEU A 104 -1.59 -20.92 -20.71
CA LEU A 104 -1.02 -19.74 -21.34
C LEU A 104 0.47 -19.90 -21.68
N LYS A 105 1.22 -20.63 -20.86
CA LYS A 105 2.68 -20.87 -21.02
C LYS A 105 3.54 -19.61 -21.08
N VAL A 106 3.00 -18.45 -20.65
CA VAL A 106 3.71 -17.17 -20.59
C VAL A 106 4.38 -17.03 -19.22
N PRO A 107 5.61 -16.51 -19.10
CA PRO A 107 6.24 -16.19 -17.82
C PRO A 107 5.34 -15.33 -16.94
N LEU A 108 5.20 -15.68 -15.66
CA LEU A 108 4.25 -15.06 -14.73
C LEU A 108 4.94 -14.61 -13.45
N ILE A 109 4.92 -13.32 -13.20
CA ILE A 109 5.26 -12.71 -11.90
C ILE A 109 3.96 -12.35 -11.20
N ILE A 110 3.80 -12.77 -9.94
CA ILE A 110 2.68 -12.35 -9.08
C ILE A 110 3.17 -11.47 -7.97
N SER A 111 2.34 -10.50 -7.53
CA SER A 111 2.67 -9.60 -6.44
C SER A 111 1.63 -9.67 -5.32
N VAL A 112 2.09 -9.88 -4.09
CA VAL A 112 1.28 -9.85 -2.87
C VAL A 112 1.52 -8.51 -2.17
N ARG A 113 0.45 -7.74 -1.97
CA ARG A 113 0.51 -6.31 -1.56
C ARG A 113 -0.12 -6.05 -0.20
N ASN A 114 -0.44 -7.09 0.54
CA ASN A 114 -0.99 -7.02 1.89
C ASN A 114 -0.41 -8.15 2.74
N ASP A 115 -0.75 -8.18 4.02
CA ASP A 115 -0.33 -9.24 4.93
C ASP A 115 -0.81 -10.63 4.44
N PRO A 116 0.11 -11.55 4.09
CA PRO A 116 -0.25 -12.88 3.61
C PRO A 116 -1.08 -13.68 4.62
N SER A 117 -0.91 -13.45 5.94
CA SER A 117 -1.68 -14.14 6.98
C SER A 117 -3.17 -13.79 6.92
N GLN A 118 -3.48 -12.55 6.56
CA GLN A 118 -4.86 -12.07 6.37
C GLN A 118 -5.44 -12.53 5.03
N ILE A 119 -4.60 -12.66 4.01
CA ILE A 119 -5.00 -13.15 2.69
C ILE A 119 -5.35 -14.64 2.77
N PHE A 120 -4.46 -15.46 3.35
CA PHE A 120 -4.57 -16.93 3.38
C PHE A 120 -5.15 -17.44 4.71
N ASN A 121 -6.19 -16.79 5.23
CA ASN A 121 -6.79 -17.05 6.54
C ASN A 121 -7.78 -18.23 6.59
N THR A 122 -8.18 -18.81 5.44
CA THR A 122 -9.07 -19.97 5.38
C THR A 122 -8.37 -21.24 4.87
N ARG A 123 -8.91 -22.43 5.16
CA ARG A 123 -8.37 -23.72 4.68
C ARG A 123 -8.24 -23.76 3.14
N LEU A 124 -9.25 -23.28 2.41
CA LEU A 124 -9.23 -23.24 0.94
C LEU A 124 -8.15 -22.32 0.41
N LYS A 125 -8.02 -21.13 0.97
CA LYS A 125 -6.96 -20.16 0.59
C LYS A 125 -5.55 -20.70 0.90
N LYS A 126 -5.37 -21.43 2.02
CA LYS A 126 -4.10 -22.12 2.33
C LYS A 126 -3.77 -23.22 1.32
N LEU A 127 -4.78 -23.97 0.82
CA LEU A 127 -4.59 -24.93 -0.26
C LEU A 127 -4.21 -24.23 -1.59
N THR A 128 -4.86 -23.12 -1.92
CA THR A 128 -4.49 -22.27 -3.05
C THR A 128 -3.02 -21.87 -2.98
N LEU A 129 -2.56 -21.37 -1.82
CA LEU A 129 -1.17 -21.03 -1.57
C LEU A 129 -0.25 -22.25 -1.81
N LYS A 130 -0.56 -23.39 -1.21
CA LYS A 130 0.26 -24.60 -1.28
C LYS A 130 0.45 -25.13 -2.70
N TYR A 131 -0.60 -25.10 -3.54
CA TYR A 131 -0.58 -25.75 -4.86
C TYR A 131 -0.45 -24.79 -6.04
N LEU A 132 -1.07 -23.60 -5.98
CA LEU A 132 -1.10 -22.69 -7.11
C LEU A 132 0.07 -21.71 -7.12
N TYR A 133 0.45 -21.15 -5.96
CA TYR A 133 1.54 -20.16 -5.91
C TYR A 133 2.89 -20.72 -6.35
N LYS A 134 3.08 -22.04 -6.29
CA LYS A 134 4.26 -22.73 -6.84
C LYS A 134 4.35 -22.61 -8.37
N ARG A 135 3.25 -22.29 -9.07
CA ARG A 135 3.21 -22.18 -10.53
C ARG A 135 3.75 -20.86 -11.07
N ALA A 136 3.78 -19.82 -10.25
CA ALA A 136 4.38 -18.55 -10.66
C ALA A 136 5.88 -18.72 -10.90
N ASP A 137 6.45 -18.00 -11.87
CA ASP A 137 7.88 -17.99 -12.15
C ASP A 137 8.61 -17.04 -11.19
N GLY A 138 7.96 -15.95 -10.78
CA GLY A 138 8.45 -15.00 -9.78
C GLY A 138 7.35 -14.56 -8.82
N LEU A 139 7.75 -14.16 -7.60
CA LEU A 139 6.87 -13.58 -6.59
C LEU A 139 7.48 -12.29 -6.05
N VAL A 140 6.70 -11.21 -6.03
CA VAL A 140 7.10 -9.94 -5.42
C VAL A 140 6.34 -9.72 -4.12
N LEU A 141 7.10 -9.44 -3.09
CA LEU A 141 6.64 -9.16 -1.73
C LEU A 141 7.17 -7.79 -1.29
N GLN A 142 6.58 -7.19 -0.28
CA GLN A 142 6.93 -5.85 0.15
C GLN A 142 7.90 -5.81 1.33
N THR A 143 7.94 -6.87 2.14
CA THR A 143 8.72 -6.95 3.38
C THR A 143 9.37 -8.32 3.53
N LYS A 144 10.35 -8.40 4.44
CA LYS A 144 11.02 -9.66 4.79
C LYS A 144 10.03 -10.61 5.50
N GLU A 145 9.24 -10.09 6.41
CA GLU A 145 8.24 -10.87 7.15
C GLU A 145 7.16 -11.44 6.22
N ALA A 146 6.74 -10.66 5.21
CA ALA A 146 5.84 -11.19 4.17
C ALA A 146 6.49 -12.35 3.39
N LYS A 147 7.81 -12.31 3.14
CA LYS A 147 8.54 -13.38 2.47
C LYS A 147 8.67 -14.62 3.34
N GLU A 148 8.94 -14.46 4.63
CA GLU A 148 9.09 -15.54 5.61
C GLU A 148 7.79 -16.33 5.84
N TYR A 149 6.62 -15.74 5.54
CA TYR A 149 5.33 -16.46 5.57
C TYR A 149 5.26 -17.62 4.59
N PHE A 150 5.98 -17.56 3.48
CA PHE A 150 5.97 -18.57 2.42
C PHE A 150 7.02 -19.67 2.68
N ASN A 151 6.78 -20.87 2.12
CA ASN A 151 7.75 -21.95 2.19
C ASN A 151 9.01 -21.66 1.33
N GLU A 152 10.10 -22.35 1.59
CA GLU A 152 11.40 -22.15 0.92
C GLU A 152 11.31 -22.18 -0.60
N THR A 153 10.51 -23.09 -1.19
CA THR A 153 10.33 -23.20 -2.64
C THR A 153 9.80 -21.90 -3.25
N ILE A 154 8.89 -21.21 -2.55
CA ILE A 154 8.34 -19.92 -2.97
C ILE A 154 9.33 -18.79 -2.65
N GLN A 155 9.99 -18.84 -1.48
CA GLN A 155 10.98 -17.84 -1.09
C GLN A 155 12.16 -17.75 -2.07
N LYS A 156 12.63 -18.89 -2.61
CA LYS A 156 13.76 -18.97 -3.58
C LYS A 156 13.50 -18.22 -4.88
N LYS A 157 12.24 -18.03 -5.27
CA LYS A 157 11.84 -17.27 -6.47
C LYS A 157 11.16 -15.95 -6.15
N SER A 158 11.25 -15.50 -4.91
CA SER A 158 10.64 -14.24 -4.47
C SER A 158 11.69 -13.16 -4.21
N VAL A 159 11.32 -11.94 -4.57
CA VAL A 159 12.08 -10.73 -4.33
C VAL A 159 11.28 -9.78 -3.45
N ILE A 160 11.96 -8.96 -2.66
CA ILE A 160 11.36 -7.89 -1.89
C ILE A 160 11.47 -6.60 -2.70
N ILE A 161 10.32 -6.04 -3.10
CA ILE A 161 10.25 -4.75 -3.79
C ILE A 161 9.23 -3.89 -3.03
N PRO A 162 9.70 -2.88 -2.29
CA PRO A 162 8.83 -1.96 -1.56
C PRO A 162 8.00 -1.08 -2.51
N ASN A 163 7.04 -0.33 -1.96
CA ASN A 163 6.35 0.68 -2.72
C ASN A 163 7.26 1.88 -3.00
N PRO A 164 7.15 2.53 -4.17
CA PRO A 164 7.75 3.84 -4.37
C PRO A 164 6.96 4.92 -3.61
N VAL A 165 7.67 5.92 -3.11
CA VAL A 165 7.05 7.14 -2.58
C VAL A 165 6.38 7.90 -3.74
N ASN A 166 5.24 8.53 -3.47
CA ASN A 166 4.65 9.45 -4.44
C ASN A 166 5.51 10.71 -4.55
N PRO A 167 5.98 11.10 -5.77
CA PRO A 167 6.85 12.26 -5.96
C PRO A 167 6.31 13.57 -5.37
N LYS A 168 4.99 13.75 -5.30
CA LYS A 168 4.35 14.92 -4.70
C LYS A 168 4.70 15.12 -3.21
N PHE A 169 5.12 14.06 -2.52
CA PHE A 169 5.51 14.09 -1.11
C PHE A 169 7.02 14.20 -0.89
N LEU A 170 7.83 14.11 -1.95
CA LEU A 170 9.27 14.33 -1.88
C LEU A 170 9.56 15.84 -1.90
N LYS A 171 9.32 16.49 -0.77
CA LYS A 171 9.56 17.92 -0.55
C LYS A 171 10.66 18.10 0.52
N GLU A 172 11.29 19.28 0.53
CA GLU A 172 12.15 19.64 1.65
C GLU A 172 11.35 19.64 2.96
N PRO A 173 11.91 19.09 4.05
CA PRO A 173 11.23 19.08 5.34
C PRO A 173 10.83 20.49 5.80
N TYR A 174 9.64 20.62 6.37
CA TYR A 174 9.18 21.91 6.90
C TYR A 174 10.03 22.35 8.08
N CYS A 175 10.63 23.54 7.98
CA CYS A 175 11.54 24.12 9.00
C CYS A 175 10.87 25.17 9.90
N GLY A 176 9.59 25.53 9.65
CA GLY A 176 8.85 26.51 10.45
C GLY A 176 8.21 25.90 11.70
N GLN A 177 7.48 26.76 12.44
CA GLN A 177 6.67 26.31 13.56
C GLN A 177 5.50 25.44 13.06
N ARG A 178 5.43 24.19 13.51
CA ARG A 178 4.37 23.25 13.12
C ARG A 178 3.05 23.61 13.80
N GLU A 179 1.96 23.41 13.07
CA GLU A 179 0.61 23.53 13.59
C GLU A 179 0.35 22.44 14.64
N LYS A 180 -0.33 22.78 15.74
CA LYS A 180 -0.71 21.83 16.81
C LYS A 180 -1.80 20.87 16.34
N LYS A 181 -1.52 20.17 15.24
CA LYS A 181 -2.42 19.17 14.62
C LYS A 181 -1.72 17.82 14.50
N ILE A 182 -2.42 16.79 14.93
CA ILE A 182 -2.05 15.39 14.77
C ILE A 182 -2.86 14.86 13.58
N VAL A 183 -2.24 14.15 12.67
CA VAL A 183 -2.93 13.65 11.48
C VAL A 183 -2.84 12.13 11.34
N SER A 184 -3.92 11.54 10.85
CA SER A 184 -3.95 10.19 10.31
C SER A 184 -4.62 10.20 8.95
N VAL A 185 -4.12 9.39 8.01
CA VAL A 185 -4.66 9.30 6.64
C VAL A 185 -4.89 7.84 6.29
N GLY A 186 -6.13 7.50 5.94
CA GLY A 186 -6.45 6.14 5.53
C GLY A 186 -7.94 5.84 5.54
N ARG A 187 -8.33 4.71 4.94
CA ARG A 187 -9.73 4.25 4.93
C ARG A 187 -10.25 4.05 6.35
N LEU A 188 -11.49 4.43 6.61
CA LEU A 188 -12.14 4.25 7.91
C LEU A 188 -12.71 2.82 8.00
N VAL A 189 -11.82 1.86 8.29
CA VAL A 189 -12.11 0.42 8.35
C VAL A 189 -11.41 -0.23 9.55
N ASN A 190 -11.87 -1.39 10.00
CA ASN A 190 -11.33 -2.11 11.18
C ASN A 190 -9.81 -2.35 11.13
N GLN A 191 -9.23 -2.50 9.94
CA GLN A 191 -7.79 -2.65 9.76
C GLN A 191 -7.00 -1.47 10.32
N LYS A 192 -7.52 -0.25 10.18
CA LYS A 192 -6.83 1.01 10.50
C LYS A 192 -6.91 1.43 11.96
N GLN A 193 -7.83 0.85 12.75
CA GLN A 193 -7.98 1.09 14.19
C GLN A 193 -7.96 2.58 14.60
N GLN A 194 -8.70 3.43 13.86
CA GLN A 194 -8.81 4.85 14.23
C GLN A 194 -9.49 5.06 15.59
N ASP A 195 -10.27 4.11 16.05
CA ASP A 195 -10.86 4.09 17.39
C ASP A 195 -9.80 4.05 18.51
N VAL A 196 -8.71 3.30 18.31
CA VAL A 196 -7.55 3.27 19.23
C VAL A 196 -6.80 4.60 19.20
N LEU A 197 -6.67 5.21 18.01
CA LEU A 197 -6.07 6.53 17.85
C LEU A 197 -6.89 7.62 18.57
N ILE A 198 -8.22 7.59 18.47
CA ILE A 198 -9.12 8.51 19.18
C ILE A 198 -8.94 8.36 20.70
N ASP A 199 -8.91 7.12 21.22
CA ASP A 199 -8.64 6.86 22.64
C ASP A 199 -7.27 7.36 23.10
N ALA A 200 -6.24 7.20 22.27
CA ALA A 200 -4.92 7.71 22.58
C ALA A 200 -4.89 9.25 22.59
N PHE A 201 -5.60 9.88 21.65
CA PHE A 201 -5.72 11.33 21.62
C PHE A 201 -6.50 11.87 22.81
N GLU A 202 -7.55 11.21 23.29
CA GLU A 202 -8.25 11.58 24.52
C GLU A 202 -7.30 11.70 25.71
N ILE A 203 -6.35 10.76 25.85
CA ILE A 203 -5.33 10.80 26.92
C ILE A 203 -4.38 11.99 26.73
N VAL A 204 -4.01 12.32 25.48
CA VAL A 204 -3.15 13.48 25.17
C VAL A 204 -3.86 14.78 25.44
N ASN A 205 -5.14 14.90 25.06
CA ASN A 205 -5.93 16.12 25.17
C ASN A 205 -6.13 16.60 26.63
N LYS A 206 -6.05 15.70 27.61
CA LYS A 206 -6.12 16.06 29.04
C LYS A 206 -4.97 16.96 29.50
N GLU A 207 -3.81 16.87 28.86
CA GLU A 207 -2.60 17.66 29.20
C GLU A 207 -2.27 18.71 28.12
N TYR A 208 -2.64 18.44 26.84
CA TYR A 208 -2.35 19.27 25.67
C TYR A 208 -3.64 19.61 24.92
N ASN A 209 -4.49 20.39 25.57
CA ASN A 209 -5.84 20.72 25.08
C ASN A 209 -5.88 21.65 23.87
N ASP A 210 -4.76 22.22 23.47
CA ASP A 210 -4.59 23.07 22.28
C ASP A 210 -4.26 22.29 21.00
N TYR A 211 -4.03 20.97 21.10
CA TYR A 211 -3.86 20.10 19.95
C TYR A 211 -5.22 19.68 19.37
N LYS A 212 -5.23 19.41 18.07
CA LYS A 212 -6.37 18.82 17.33
C LYS A 212 -5.95 17.53 16.64
N LEU A 213 -6.89 16.59 16.51
CA LEU A 213 -6.71 15.36 15.71
C LEU A 213 -7.55 15.47 14.43
N VAL A 214 -6.91 15.25 13.29
CA VAL A 214 -7.55 15.25 11.97
C VAL A 214 -7.36 13.89 11.32
N ILE A 215 -8.45 13.20 11.03
CA ILE A 215 -8.44 11.86 10.41
C ILE A 215 -9.03 11.96 9.00
N TYR A 216 -8.18 11.95 7.99
CA TYR A 216 -8.57 11.99 6.59
C TYR A 216 -8.89 10.60 6.06
N GLY A 217 -9.96 10.51 5.29
CA GLY A 217 -10.39 9.30 4.61
C GLY A 217 -11.87 9.01 4.78
N GLU A 218 -12.34 7.99 4.05
CA GLU A 218 -13.71 7.51 4.08
C GLU A 218 -13.76 6.01 4.33
N GLY A 219 -14.92 5.51 4.79
CA GLY A 219 -15.11 4.08 5.00
C GLY A 219 -16.34 3.77 5.86
N GLU A 220 -16.59 2.48 5.99
CA GLU A 220 -17.76 1.92 6.70
C GLU A 220 -17.86 2.32 8.18
N LEU A 221 -16.74 2.65 8.81
CA LEU A 221 -16.70 3.01 10.23
C LEU A 221 -16.92 4.50 10.50
N ARG A 222 -17.15 5.35 9.47
CA ARG A 222 -17.29 6.80 9.65
C ARG A 222 -18.29 7.17 10.76
N ASN A 223 -19.51 6.65 10.68
CA ASN A 223 -20.56 6.97 11.64
C ASN A 223 -20.19 6.50 13.06
N LYS A 224 -19.67 5.28 13.18
CA LYS A 224 -19.23 4.73 14.47
C LYS A 224 -18.09 5.54 15.11
N LEU A 225 -17.15 6.05 14.31
CA LEU A 225 -16.08 6.91 14.80
C LEU A 225 -16.62 8.29 15.23
N GLN A 226 -17.59 8.84 14.49
CA GLN A 226 -18.23 10.09 14.85
C GLN A 226 -19.04 9.96 16.14
N GLU A 227 -19.81 8.88 16.32
CA GLU A 227 -20.51 8.57 17.58
C GLU A 227 -19.51 8.51 18.74
N LYS A 228 -18.43 7.78 18.60
CA LYS A 228 -17.36 7.71 19.62
C LYS A 228 -16.80 9.10 19.98
N ILE A 229 -16.57 9.97 18.99
CA ILE A 229 -16.08 11.35 19.22
C ILE A 229 -17.09 12.16 20.01
N ASN A 230 -18.39 12.00 19.69
CA ASN A 230 -19.49 12.66 20.41
C ASN A 230 -19.56 12.19 21.86
N ASP A 231 -19.50 10.88 22.10
CA ASP A 231 -19.61 10.27 23.42
C ASP A 231 -18.50 10.72 24.38
N ILE A 232 -17.29 10.95 23.86
CA ILE A 232 -16.15 11.44 24.66
C ILE A 232 -16.07 12.98 24.73
N GLY A 233 -17.01 13.70 24.07
CA GLY A 233 -17.12 15.17 24.12
C GLY A 233 -15.99 15.92 23.41
N LEU A 234 -15.33 15.32 22.39
CA LEU A 234 -14.19 15.92 21.70
C LEU A 234 -14.49 16.40 20.26
N ASN A 235 -15.74 16.80 19.97
CA ASN A 235 -16.17 17.26 18.65
C ASN A 235 -15.39 18.49 18.13
N GLU A 236 -15.00 19.40 19.03
CA GLU A 236 -14.23 20.60 18.68
C GLU A 236 -12.73 20.30 18.51
N LYS A 237 -12.28 19.10 18.88
CA LYS A 237 -10.87 18.68 18.89
C LYS A 237 -10.54 17.63 17.85
N ILE A 238 -11.52 16.80 17.46
CA ILE A 238 -11.34 15.71 16.49
C ILE A 238 -12.23 15.95 15.27
N SER A 239 -11.65 15.88 14.08
CA SER A 239 -12.40 16.05 12.84
C SER A 239 -12.18 14.91 11.85
N LEU A 240 -13.23 14.57 11.09
CA LEU A 240 -13.26 13.57 10.02
C LEU A 240 -13.62 14.26 8.68
N PRO A 241 -12.68 15.01 8.04
CA PRO A 241 -13.00 15.83 6.86
C PRO A 241 -13.25 15.01 5.59
N GLY A 242 -13.06 13.70 5.63
CA GLY A 242 -13.22 12.84 4.46
C GLY A 242 -11.96 12.78 3.58
N ASN A 243 -12.16 12.52 2.29
CA ASN A 243 -11.07 12.51 1.32
C ASN A 243 -10.77 13.93 0.84
N VAL A 244 -9.50 14.30 0.81
CA VAL A 244 -9.03 15.61 0.36
C VAL A 244 -8.06 15.44 -0.81
N ALA A 245 -8.24 16.27 -1.83
CA ALA A 245 -7.27 16.39 -2.92
C ALA A 245 -6.02 17.15 -2.43
N ASN A 246 -4.85 16.80 -2.96
CA ASN A 246 -3.57 17.45 -2.60
C ASN A 246 -3.28 17.42 -1.10
N ILE A 247 -3.52 16.27 -0.48
CA ILE A 247 -3.30 16.03 0.95
C ILE A 247 -1.88 16.39 1.40
N GLU A 248 -0.89 16.31 0.51
CA GLU A 248 0.50 16.68 0.72
C GLU A 248 0.71 18.16 1.08
N ASN A 249 -0.18 19.04 0.64
CA ASN A 249 -0.13 20.46 0.98
C ASN A 249 -0.83 20.73 2.31
N GLU A 250 -1.93 20.00 2.56
CA GLU A 250 -2.74 20.14 3.76
C GLU A 250 -1.98 19.74 5.01
N ILE A 251 -1.31 18.58 4.99
CA ILE A 251 -0.67 18.01 6.19
C ILE A 251 0.78 18.47 6.40
N TYR A 252 1.39 19.13 5.42
CA TYR A 252 2.83 19.47 5.41
C TYR A 252 3.33 20.18 6.67
N LYS A 253 2.49 21.05 7.26
CA LYS A 253 2.81 21.84 8.46
C LYS A 253 2.37 21.19 9.77
N TYR A 254 1.71 20.01 9.74
CA TYR A 254 1.19 19.40 10.96
C TYR A 254 2.31 18.87 11.86
N SER A 255 2.03 18.78 13.15
CA SER A 255 3.05 18.45 14.15
C SER A 255 3.47 16.98 14.12
N MET A 256 2.56 16.09 13.85
CA MET A 256 2.87 14.65 13.74
C MET A 256 1.83 13.88 12.95
N PHE A 257 2.28 12.75 12.40
CA PHE A 257 1.45 11.72 11.75
C PHE A 257 1.37 10.47 12.63
N VAL A 258 0.19 9.85 12.69
CA VAL A 258 -0.02 8.61 13.44
C VAL A 258 -0.73 7.56 12.60
N LEU A 259 -0.14 6.36 12.52
CA LEU A 259 -0.74 5.17 11.93
C LEU A 259 -1.03 4.15 13.03
N SER A 260 -2.32 3.85 13.26
CA SER A 260 -2.80 2.96 14.31
C SER A 260 -3.13 1.53 13.85
N SER A 261 -2.74 1.16 12.65
CA SER A 261 -3.18 -0.04 11.95
C SER A 261 -2.90 -1.34 12.70
N LYS A 262 -3.82 -2.31 12.57
CA LYS A 262 -3.70 -3.67 13.10
C LYS A 262 -2.76 -4.54 12.28
N TYR A 263 -2.72 -4.34 10.97
CA TYR A 263 -1.83 -5.00 10.01
C TYR A 263 -1.68 -4.15 8.74
N GLU A 264 -0.51 -4.19 8.11
CA GLU A 264 -0.19 -3.49 6.87
C GLU A 264 0.75 -4.32 5.99
N GLY A 265 0.59 -4.20 4.67
CA GLY A 265 1.68 -4.55 3.78
C GLY A 265 2.77 -3.47 3.85
N MET A 266 2.74 -2.54 2.90
CA MET A 266 3.56 -1.32 2.93
C MET A 266 2.62 -0.11 3.04
N PRO A 267 2.56 0.61 4.18
CA PRO A 267 1.60 1.69 4.40
C PRO A 267 2.02 2.97 3.66
N ASN A 268 1.38 3.26 2.51
CA ASN A 268 1.71 4.43 1.71
C ASN A 268 1.53 5.75 2.47
N SER A 269 0.48 5.88 3.30
CA SER A 269 0.26 7.11 4.07
C SER A 269 1.37 7.40 5.09
N LEU A 270 1.96 6.36 5.69
CA LEU A 270 3.13 6.51 6.56
C LEU A 270 4.36 6.93 5.74
N MET A 271 4.60 6.27 4.60
CA MET A 271 5.68 6.65 3.69
C MET A 271 5.57 8.11 3.24
N GLU A 272 4.38 8.54 2.90
CA GLU A 272 4.06 9.89 2.45
C GLU A 272 4.30 10.94 3.55
N ALA A 273 3.84 10.67 4.76
CA ALA A 273 4.09 11.54 5.91
C ALA A 273 5.59 11.62 6.26
N MET A 274 6.28 10.49 6.27
CA MET A 274 7.73 10.43 6.51
C MET A 274 8.51 11.18 5.42
N ALA A 275 8.11 11.07 4.16
CA ALA A 275 8.74 11.77 3.03
C ALA A 275 8.61 13.30 3.13
N LEU A 276 7.46 13.79 3.65
CA LEU A 276 7.25 15.21 3.97
C LEU A 276 8.05 15.68 5.20
N GLY A 277 8.80 14.79 5.86
CA GLY A 277 9.49 15.11 7.10
C GLY A 277 8.52 15.43 8.24
N ILE A 278 7.36 14.76 8.31
CA ILE A 278 6.45 14.88 9.45
C ILE A 278 6.87 13.84 10.50
N PRO A 279 7.11 14.23 11.77
CA PRO A 279 7.37 13.28 12.85
C PRO A 279 6.30 12.19 12.88
N SER A 280 6.68 10.93 12.76
CA SER A 280 5.73 9.84 12.52
C SER A 280 5.75 8.80 13.62
N ILE A 281 4.55 8.39 14.05
CA ILE A 281 4.29 7.27 14.96
C ILE A 281 3.54 6.20 14.18
N SER A 282 3.91 4.94 14.34
CA SER A 282 3.17 3.82 13.77
C SER A 282 3.11 2.65 14.74
N THR A 283 2.03 1.88 14.67
CA THR A 283 2.03 0.55 15.26
C THR A 283 3.07 -0.35 14.59
N ASP A 284 3.80 -1.16 15.38
CA ASP A 284 4.65 -2.25 14.90
C ASP A 284 3.76 -3.44 14.54
N CYS A 285 3.02 -3.30 13.45
CA CYS A 285 2.02 -4.28 13.05
C CYS A 285 2.55 -5.29 12.03
N PRO A 286 1.99 -6.53 12.00
CA PRO A 286 2.23 -7.48 10.92
C PRO A 286 1.83 -6.88 9.55
N CYS A 287 2.43 -7.21 8.46
CA CYS A 287 3.64 -8.02 8.18
C CYS A 287 4.90 -7.16 8.00
N GLY A 288 5.21 -6.31 8.99
CA GLY A 288 6.48 -5.62 9.07
C GLY A 288 6.64 -4.39 8.17
N GLY A 289 5.58 -3.89 7.53
CA GLY A 289 5.67 -2.68 6.70
C GLY A 289 6.11 -1.44 7.45
N PRO A 290 5.50 -1.10 8.59
CA PRO A 290 5.99 -0.01 9.44
C PRO A 290 7.43 -0.22 9.93
N LYS A 291 7.78 -1.42 10.37
CA LYS A 291 9.13 -1.77 10.83
C LYS A 291 10.19 -1.71 9.72
N PHE A 292 9.82 -1.94 8.46
CA PHE A 292 10.70 -1.72 7.32
C PHE A 292 11.01 -0.22 7.11
N LEU A 293 10.06 0.65 7.40
CA LEU A 293 10.18 2.10 7.20
C LEU A 293 10.80 2.81 8.40
N ILE A 294 10.49 2.36 9.63
CA ILE A 294 10.87 3.02 10.87
C ILE A 294 11.94 2.23 11.63
N ASP A 295 13.10 2.83 11.78
CA ASP A 295 14.07 2.52 12.82
C ASP A 295 13.66 3.24 14.09
N ASN A 296 13.15 2.51 15.08
CA ASN A 296 12.52 3.07 16.27
C ASN A 296 13.39 4.10 16.99
N ASN A 297 12.84 5.28 17.29
CA ASN A 297 13.48 6.45 17.87
C ASN A 297 14.62 7.08 17.03
N LYS A 298 14.85 6.63 15.78
CA LYS A 298 15.83 7.25 14.88
C LYS A 298 15.16 8.06 13.77
N ASN A 299 14.11 7.52 13.14
CA ASN A 299 13.37 8.20 12.06
C ASN A 299 11.86 8.10 12.22
N GLY A 300 11.38 7.72 13.42
CA GLY A 300 9.99 7.58 13.81
C GLY A 300 9.87 6.80 15.10
N ILE A 301 8.63 6.58 15.56
CA ILE A 301 8.37 5.80 16.77
C ILE A 301 7.47 4.62 16.41
N LEU A 302 7.86 3.42 16.85
CA LEU A 302 7.04 2.22 16.79
C LEU A 302 6.40 1.97 18.15
N VAL A 303 5.10 1.65 18.15
CA VAL A 303 4.31 1.31 19.33
C VAL A 303 3.57 -0.01 19.11
N LYS A 304 3.19 -0.69 20.17
CA LYS A 304 2.44 -1.95 20.09
C LYS A 304 1.06 -1.75 19.47
N VAL A 305 0.63 -2.74 18.70
CA VAL A 305 -0.74 -2.78 18.14
C VAL A 305 -1.75 -2.77 19.29
N ASN A 306 -2.81 -1.98 19.14
CA ASN A 306 -3.91 -1.85 20.10
C ASN A 306 -3.50 -1.33 21.49
N ASP A 307 -2.37 -0.63 21.61
CA ASP A 307 -1.92 -0.01 22.85
C ASP A 307 -2.06 1.54 22.79
N LYS A 308 -3.24 2.01 23.19
CA LYS A 308 -3.54 3.45 23.26
C LYS A 308 -2.67 4.23 24.25
N LYS A 309 -2.19 3.58 25.32
CA LYS A 309 -1.34 4.24 26.33
C LYS A 309 0.07 4.46 25.79
N GLU A 310 0.65 3.46 25.14
CA GLU A 310 1.97 3.58 24.51
C GLU A 310 1.91 4.60 23.34
N MET A 311 0.82 4.60 22.55
CA MET A 311 0.60 5.57 21.48
C MET A 311 0.49 7.00 22.03
N ALA A 312 -0.27 7.23 23.09
CA ALA A 312 -0.36 8.53 23.77
C ALA A 312 0.99 8.98 24.34
N LYS A 313 1.77 8.07 24.94
CA LYS A 313 3.13 8.35 25.43
C LYS A 313 4.05 8.80 24.29
N ALA A 314 3.99 8.13 23.13
CA ALA A 314 4.76 8.50 21.95
C ALA A 314 4.37 9.90 21.41
N MET A 315 3.06 10.21 21.37
CA MET A 315 2.57 11.55 20.99
C MET A 315 3.11 12.63 21.94
N LYS A 316 2.99 12.41 23.26
CA LYS A 316 3.48 13.34 24.28
C LYS A 316 5.00 13.57 24.17
N LYS A 317 5.79 12.53 23.86
CA LYS A 317 7.22 12.65 23.63
C LYS A 317 7.55 13.61 22.48
N ILE A 318 6.83 13.51 21.36
CA ILE A 318 7.00 14.41 20.20
C ILE A 318 6.58 15.86 20.57
N ILE A 319 5.53 16.02 21.36
CA ILE A 319 5.05 17.35 21.82
C ILE A 319 6.07 18.02 22.74
N GLN A 320 6.64 17.27 23.68
CA GLN A 320 7.54 17.78 24.73
C GLN A 320 8.95 18.05 24.22
N ASP A 321 9.43 17.29 23.24
CA ASP A 321 10.81 17.39 22.75
C ASP A 321 10.85 17.74 21.25
N SER A 322 10.85 19.03 20.96
CA SER A 322 10.92 19.55 19.60
C SER A 322 12.24 19.20 18.88
N LYS A 323 13.35 19.05 19.63
CA LYS A 323 14.64 18.64 19.06
C LYS A 323 14.56 17.19 18.58
N PHE A 324 14.00 16.32 19.42
CA PHE A 324 13.76 14.92 19.04
C PHE A 324 12.77 14.80 17.86
N ALA A 325 11.67 15.58 17.89
CA ALA A 325 10.70 15.61 16.79
C ALA A 325 11.37 15.98 15.45
N ASN A 326 12.19 17.02 15.43
CA ASN A 326 12.91 17.48 14.24
C ASN A 326 13.97 16.44 13.79
N PHE A 327 14.66 15.83 14.74
CA PHE A 327 15.66 14.79 14.46
C PHE A 327 15.02 13.58 13.73
N ILE A 328 13.94 13.00 14.27
CA ILE A 328 13.27 11.88 13.63
C ILE A 328 12.64 12.24 12.28
N ALA A 329 12.10 13.46 12.16
CA ALA A 329 11.50 13.98 10.93
C ALA A 329 12.53 14.11 9.78
N LYS A 330 13.69 14.68 10.06
CA LYS A 330 14.79 14.79 9.10
C LYS A 330 15.27 13.43 8.63
N ASN A 331 15.55 12.52 9.57
CA ASN A 331 16.01 11.18 9.24
C ASN A 331 14.95 10.38 8.46
N ALA A 332 13.65 10.58 8.76
CA ALA A 332 12.56 9.99 8.00
C ALA A 332 12.59 10.43 6.53
N SER A 333 12.65 11.72 6.27
CA SER A 333 12.71 12.25 4.90
C SER A 333 13.92 11.73 4.12
N GLU A 334 15.11 11.70 4.74
CA GLU A 334 16.32 11.14 4.10
C GLU A 334 16.15 9.65 3.77
N ARG A 335 15.60 8.85 4.69
CA ARG A 335 15.33 7.41 4.47
C ARG A 335 14.42 7.19 3.28
N LEU A 336 13.40 8.02 3.10
CA LEU A 336 12.40 7.84 2.04
C LEU A 336 12.93 8.23 0.64
N LYS A 337 14.03 8.98 0.51
CA LYS A 337 14.72 9.23 -0.76
C LYS A 337 15.25 7.95 -1.40
N GLU A 338 15.48 6.88 -0.62
CA GLU A 338 15.85 5.57 -1.16
C GLU A 338 14.69 4.87 -1.88
N LEU A 339 13.44 5.26 -1.58
CA LEU A 339 12.23 4.69 -2.16
C LEU A 339 11.64 5.56 -3.29
N GLU A 340 12.46 6.37 -3.94
CA GLU A 340 12.06 7.12 -5.13
C GLU A 340 11.57 6.20 -6.25
N PRO A 341 10.55 6.63 -7.03
CA PRO A 341 9.98 5.80 -8.10
C PRO A 341 10.99 5.26 -9.09
N GLY A 342 11.97 6.05 -9.51
CA GLY A 342 12.99 5.63 -10.46
C GLY A 342 13.80 4.43 -9.95
N LYS A 343 14.25 4.48 -8.69
CA LYS A 343 15.00 3.39 -8.06
C LYS A 343 14.16 2.11 -7.95
N ILE A 344 12.92 2.23 -7.48
CA ILE A 344 12.03 1.08 -7.30
C ILE A 344 11.62 0.47 -8.64
N ASN A 345 11.30 1.30 -9.64
CA ASN A 345 10.96 0.82 -10.98
C ASN A 345 12.14 0.09 -11.65
N LYS A 346 13.38 0.52 -11.39
CA LYS A 346 14.59 -0.18 -11.87
C LYS A 346 14.73 -1.57 -11.25
N ILE A 347 14.40 -1.73 -9.97
CA ILE A 347 14.38 -3.07 -9.32
C ILE A 347 13.32 -3.96 -9.99
N TRP A 348 12.12 -3.43 -10.27
CA TRP A 348 11.10 -4.15 -11.02
C TRP A 348 11.58 -4.56 -12.40
N GLN A 349 12.17 -3.64 -13.17
CA GLN A 349 12.68 -3.90 -14.52
C GLN A 349 13.73 -5.02 -14.50
N ASN A 350 14.68 -4.97 -13.57
CA ASN A 350 15.71 -6.00 -13.45
C ASN A 350 15.11 -7.37 -13.13
N PHE A 351 14.12 -7.44 -12.22
CA PHE A 351 13.47 -8.70 -11.89
C PHE A 351 12.62 -9.25 -13.05
N ILE A 352 11.94 -8.38 -13.80
CA ILE A 352 11.20 -8.75 -15.02
C ILE A 352 12.17 -9.39 -16.04
N LEU A 353 13.31 -8.74 -16.31
CA LEU A 353 14.32 -9.24 -17.25
C LEU A 353 14.93 -10.57 -16.79
N GLU A 354 15.18 -10.73 -15.49
CA GLU A 354 15.68 -11.97 -14.91
C GLU A 354 14.70 -13.14 -15.16
N ILE A 355 13.42 -12.94 -14.85
CA ILE A 355 12.40 -13.98 -15.03
C ILE A 355 12.17 -14.29 -16.51
N TYR A 356 12.13 -13.28 -17.38
CA TYR A 356 12.01 -13.46 -18.83
C TYR A 356 13.19 -14.29 -19.39
N SER A 357 14.42 -13.92 -19.06
CA SER A 357 15.63 -14.62 -19.53
C SER A 357 15.71 -16.07 -19.06
N LYS A 358 15.30 -16.36 -17.82
CA LYS A 358 15.27 -17.73 -17.27
C LYS A 358 14.28 -18.64 -17.99
N ASN A 359 13.17 -18.10 -18.48
CA ASN A 359 12.12 -18.88 -19.17
C ASN A 359 12.45 -19.09 -20.67
N ASN A 360 13.17 -18.17 -21.31
CA ASN A 360 13.58 -18.30 -22.71
C ASN A 360 14.81 -19.20 -22.92
N ARG A 361 15.53 -19.57 -21.85
CA ARG A 361 16.63 -20.55 -21.90
C ARG A 361 16.19 -22.00 -21.70
N ARG A 362 14.90 -22.22 -21.41
CA ARG A 362 14.27 -23.55 -21.28
C ARG A 362 13.49 -23.91 -22.52
#